data_dbdcd9a00c40e21d63d9367843d83856
#
_entry.id   dbdcd9a00c40e21d63d9367843d83856
#
_cell.length_a   1.000
_cell.length_b   1.000
_cell.length_c   1.000
_cell.angle_alpha   90.00
_cell.angle_beta   90.00
_cell.angle_gamma   90.00
#
_symmetry.space_group_name_H-M   'P 1'
#
loop_
_entity.id
_entity.type
_entity.pdbx_description
1 polymer ?
#
loop_
_entity_poly.entity_id
_entity_poly.type
_entity_poly.pdbx_seq_one_letter_code
_entity_poly.pdbx_strand_id
1 'polypeptide(L)'
;MSIRHGLAAAIGLLAACRATPSEPQFPQAQREVAPIVDDSFSTEDARDRLGEAEEVMTLAGVKPGMWVADVGAGEGYYTVRLARIVGPKGRVLAEDIVPETHDTLSERVQRENLDSVAVKLGTPDNPMLPHASFDRVFMVHMYHEVASPYAFLWHLRDGVKPDGLIVVVDSDRPVSHHGIPPAQLKCEFAALGLQPVQFVTLTGGDAYLAAFRAVGPRPAPQQIKACQP
;
A
#
# COMPACT_ATOMS: atom_id res chain seq x y z
N MET A 1 -45.86 70.69 -5.88
CA MET A 1 -46.11 69.22 -5.94
C MET A 1 -44.91 68.57 -6.64
N SER A 2 -43.91 68.11 -5.89
CA SER A 2 -42.69 67.61 -6.44
C SER A 2 -42.66 66.10 -6.22
N ILE A 3 -42.61 65.36 -7.31
CA ILE A 3 -42.51 63.87 -7.32
C ILE A 3 -41.02 63.48 -7.31
N ARG A 4 -40.55 62.82 -6.21
CA ARG A 4 -39.26 62.25 -6.11
C ARG A 4 -39.32 60.84 -6.68
N HIS A 5 -38.54 60.56 -7.73
CA HIS A 5 -38.33 59.24 -8.27
C HIS A 5 -37.16 58.57 -7.48
N GLY A 6 -37.48 57.50 -6.75
CA GLY A 6 -36.45 56.65 -6.10
C GLY A 6 -35.90 55.61 -7.06
N LEU A 7 -34.61 55.64 -7.27
CA LEU A 7 -33.86 54.63 -8.05
C LEU A 7 -33.53 53.45 -7.15
N ALA A 8 -34.11 52.28 -7.41
CA ALA A 8 -33.79 51.03 -6.72
C ALA A 8 -32.60 50.37 -7.42
N ALA A 9 -31.46 50.29 -6.77
CA ALA A 9 -30.33 49.55 -7.25
C ALA A 9 -30.46 48.04 -6.89
N ALA A 10 -30.65 47.20 -7.88
CA ALA A 10 -30.63 45.75 -7.70
C ALA A 10 -29.18 45.25 -7.62
N ILE A 11 -28.76 44.80 -6.44
CA ILE A 11 -27.45 44.13 -6.24
C ILE A 11 -27.63 42.66 -6.65
N GLY A 12 -27.13 42.32 -7.83
CA GLY A 12 -27.05 40.93 -8.27
C GLY A 12 -25.95 40.16 -7.49
N LEU A 13 -26.34 39.20 -6.65
CA LEU A 13 -25.40 38.23 -6.07
C LEU A 13 -24.95 37.26 -7.17
N LEU A 14 -23.70 37.40 -7.63
CA LEU A 14 -23.01 36.38 -8.41
C LEU A 14 -22.62 35.23 -7.48
N ALA A 15 -23.41 34.16 -7.49
CA ALA A 15 -23.01 32.88 -6.86
C ALA A 15 -21.87 32.26 -7.68
N ALA A 16 -20.66 32.41 -7.21
CA ALA A 16 -19.52 31.69 -7.75
C ALA A 16 -19.68 30.20 -7.40
N CYS A 17 -20.12 29.40 -8.36
CA CYS A 17 -20.01 27.93 -8.27
C CYS A 17 -18.53 27.57 -8.12
N ARG A 18 -18.10 27.25 -6.90
CA ARG A 18 -16.82 26.56 -6.69
C ARG A 18 -16.99 25.15 -7.25
N ALA A 19 -16.33 24.88 -8.36
CA ALA A 19 -16.15 23.52 -8.84
C ALA A 19 -15.44 22.73 -7.76
N THR A 20 -16.04 21.66 -7.29
CA THR A 20 -15.35 20.65 -6.46
C THR A 20 -14.16 20.13 -7.27
N PRO A 21 -12.95 20.07 -6.70
CA PRO A 21 -11.82 19.47 -7.39
C PRO A 21 -12.24 18.06 -7.83
N SER A 22 -12.10 17.77 -9.13
CA SER A 22 -12.29 16.40 -9.62
C SER A 22 -11.23 15.49 -8.97
N GLU A 23 -11.63 14.29 -8.55
CA GLU A 23 -10.69 13.29 -8.04
C GLU A 23 -9.59 13.03 -9.08
N PRO A 24 -8.34 12.78 -8.63
CA PRO A 24 -7.25 12.48 -9.54
C PRO A 24 -7.60 11.27 -10.41
N GLN A 25 -7.44 11.39 -11.71
CA GLN A 25 -7.65 10.26 -12.62
C GLN A 25 -6.32 9.53 -12.85
N PHE A 26 -6.33 8.21 -12.63
CA PHE A 26 -5.20 7.33 -12.83
C PHE A 26 -5.45 6.41 -14.03
N PRO A 27 -4.41 5.95 -14.73
CA PRO A 27 -4.57 4.93 -15.77
C PRO A 27 -5.04 3.61 -15.15
N GLN A 28 -5.74 2.81 -15.96
CA GLN A 28 -6.15 1.46 -15.57
C GLN A 28 -5.00 0.47 -15.75
N ALA A 29 -5.00 -0.60 -14.95
CA ALA A 29 -4.09 -1.72 -15.18
C ALA A 29 -4.32 -2.32 -16.57
N GLN A 30 -3.23 -2.69 -17.24
CA GLN A 30 -3.27 -3.39 -18.55
C GLN A 30 -2.96 -4.89 -18.38
N ARG A 31 -3.11 -5.41 -17.18
CA ARG A 31 -2.95 -6.82 -16.82
C ARG A 31 -4.21 -7.37 -16.19
N GLU A 32 -4.30 -8.68 -16.12
CA GLU A 32 -5.27 -9.36 -15.27
C GLU A 32 -5.07 -8.94 -13.80
N VAL A 33 -6.12 -9.12 -13.01
CA VAL A 33 -6.12 -8.90 -11.54
C VAL A 33 -6.61 -10.18 -10.92
N ALA A 34 -5.85 -10.74 -10.00
CA ALA A 34 -6.28 -11.91 -9.26
C ALA A 34 -7.43 -11.54 -8.30
N PRO A 35 -8.37 -12.47 -8.07
CA PRO A 35 -9.37 -12.25 -7.04
C PRO A 35 -8.69 -12.18 -5.66
N ILE A 36 -9.24 -11.38 -4.77
CA ILE A 36 -8.82 -11.37 -3.37
C ILE A 36 -9.17 -12.74 -2.79
N VAL A 37 -8.16 -13.42 -2.27
CA VAL A 37 -8.35 -14.71 -1.61
C VAL A 37 -7.98 -14.59 -0.15
N ASP A 38 -8.82 -15.19 0.68
CA ASP A 38 -8.55 -15.33 2.10
C ASP A 38 -7.28 -16.19 2.32
N ASP A 39 -6.50 -15.89 3.35
CA ASP A 39 -5.20 -16.49 3.70
C ASP A 39 -5.23 -18.02 3.96
N SER A 40 -6.30 -18.69 3.58
CA SER A 40 -6.54 -20.12 3.83
C SER A 40 -5.58 -21.08 3.08
N PHE A 41 -4.64 -20.57 2.27
CA PHE A 41 -3.75 -21.44 1.47
C PHE A 41 -2.64 -22.11 2.25
N SER A 42 -2.24 -21.59 3.41
CA SER A 42 -1.23 -22.24 4.25
C SER A 42 -1.34 -21.80 5.71
N THR A 43 -1.19 -22.76 6.62
CA THR A 43 -1.11 -22.43 8.05
C THR A 43 0.16 -21.66 8.36
N GLU A 44 0.15 -20.85 9.43
CA GLU A 44 1.35 -20.14 9.90
C GLU A 44 2.53 -21.08 10.15
N ASP A 45 2.27 -22.27 10.72
CA ASP A 45 3.28 -23.32 10.94
C ASP A 45 3.91 -23.80 9.63
N ALA A 46 3.17 -23.86 8.53
CA ALA A 46 3.69 -24.23 7.23
C ALA A 46 4.59 -23.12 6.67
N ARG A 47 4.19 -21.86 6.81
CA ARG A 47 4.99 -20.70 6.42
C ARG A 47 6.26 -20.56 7.27
N ASP A 48 6.16 -20.80 8.57
CA ASP A 48 7.32 -20.78 9.48
C ASP A 48 8.34 -21.86 9.13
N ARG A 49 7.89 -23.06 8.73
CA ARG A 49 8.83 -24.12 8.27
C ARG A 49 9.60 -23.74 7.00
N LEU A 50 9.07 -22.88 6.16
CA LEU A 50 9.77 -22.35 4.99
C LEU A 50 10.75 -21.23 5.34
N GLY A 51 10.59 -20.59 6.52
CA GLY A 51 11.46 -19.50 6.97
C GLY A 51 11.29 -18.19 6.18
N GLU A 52 10.25 -18.08 5.35
CA GLU A 52 10.06 -16.93 4.44
C GLU A 52 10.06 -15.60 5.19
N ALA A 53 9.28 -15.49 6.26
CA ALA A 53 9.17 -14.23 6.99
C ALA A 53 10.49 -13.78 7.60
N GLU A 54 11.29 -14.70 8.15
CA GLU A 54 12.61 -14.40 8.72
C GLU A 54 13.60 -13.95 7.63
N GLU A 55 13.63 -14.67 6.49
CA GLU A 55 14.43 -14.31 5.33
C GLU A 55 14.07 -12.92 4.81
N VAL A 56 12.77 -12.65 4.58
CA VAL A 56 12.25 -11.39 4.07
C VAL A 56 12.58 -10.23 5.01
N MET A 57 12.33 -10.36 6.32
CA MET A 57 12.60 -9.29 7.28
C MET A 57 14.08 -8.99 7.42
N THR A 58 14.94 -10.03 7.30
CA THR A 58 16.39 -9.90 7.28
C THR A 58 16.84 -9.14 6.02
N LEU A 59 16.39 -9.56 4.85
CA LEU A 59 16.71 -8.94 3.56
C LEU A 59 16.21 -7.49 3.50
N ALA A 60 15.02 -7.21 4.04
CA ALA A 60 14.46 -5.86 4.13
C ALA A 60 15.18 -4.98 5.18
N GLY A 61 16.05 -5.56 5.99
CA GLY A 61 16.82 -4.86 7.02
C GLY A 61 15.93 -4.23 8.10
N VAL A 62 14.90 -4.95 8.55
CA VAL A 62 14.04 -4.50 9.65
C VAL A 62 14.83 -4.46 10.96
N LYS A 63 14.70 -3.37 11.73
CA LYS A 63 15.46 -3.14 12.96
C LYS A 63 14.57 -2.64 14.08
N PRO A 64 14.98 -2.84 15.35
CA PRO A 64 14.30 -2.25 16.50
C PRO A 64 14.14 -0.74 16.34
N GLY A 65 12.97 -0.24 16.71
CA GLY A 65 12.62 1.19 16.65
C GLY A 65 12.09 1.67 15.30
N MET A 66 12.11 0.86 14.24
CA MET A 66 11.53 1.22 12.95
C MET A 66 10.02 1.36 13.01
N TRP A 67 9.49 2.22 12.15
CA TRP A 67 8.07 2.29 11.83
C TRP A 67 7.85 1.55 10.52
N VAL A 68 7.00 0.55 10.54
CA VAL A 68 6.73 -0.30 9.39
C VAL A 68 5.23 -0.38 9.11
N ALA A 69 4.86 -0.50 7.85
CA ALA A 69 3.49 -0.82 7.45
C ALA A 69 3.46 -2.23 6.84
N ASP A 70 2.43 -2.99 7.19
CA ASP A 70 2.08 -4.29 6.63
C ASP A 70 0.75 -4.08 5.89
N VAL A 71 0.80 -4.01 4.56
CA VAL A 71 -0.33 -3.66 3.69
C VAL A 71 -0.86 -4.92 3.02
N GLY A 72 -2.16 -5.15 3.15
CA GLY A 72 -2.77 -6.45 2.90
C GLY A 72 -2.35 -7.44 3.98
N ALA A 73 -2.49 -7.03 5.25
CA ALA A 73 -1.94 -7.76 6.40
C ALA A 73 -2.61 -9.12 6.66
N GLY A 74 -3.81 -9.33 6.10
CA GLY A 74 -4.58 -10.54 6.35
C GLY A 74 -4.80 -10.78 7.84
N GLU A 75 -4.66 -12.02 8.28
CA GLU A 75 -4.75 -12.39 9.70
C GLU A 75 -3.52 -12.00 10.54
N GLY A 76 -2.54 -11.26 9.96
CA GLY A 76 -1.41 -10.67 10.66
C GLY A 76 -0.18 -11.57 10.81
N TYR A 77 0.03 -12.51 9.90
CA TYR A 77 1.22 -13.36 9.92
C TYR A 77 2.52 -12.55 9.96
N TYR A 78 2.69 -11.58 9.05
CA TYR A 78 3.84 -10.67 9.06
C TYR A 78 3.74 -9.64 10.17
N THR A 79 2.57 -9.09 10.44
CA THR A 79 2.32 -8.08 11.48
C THR A 79 2.91 -8.47 12.83
N VAL A 80 2.61 -9.69 13.31
CA VAL A 80 3.09 -10.18 14.61
C VAL A 80 4.62 -10.31 14.64
N ARG A 81 5.21 -10.78 13.57
CA ARG A 81 6.68 -10.96 13.45
C ARG A 81 7.40 -9.62 13.35
N LEU A 82 6.86 -8.68 12.57
CA LEU A 82 7.34 -7.30 12.50
C LEU A 82 7.29 -6.62 13.87
N ALA A 83 6.17 -6.75 14.60
CA ALA A 83 6.00 -6.18 15.94
C ALA A 83 7.08 -6.66 16.92
N ARG A 84 7.44 -7.95 16.87
CA ARG A 84 8.49 -8.52 17.71
C ARG A 84 9.88 -7.92 17.41
N ILE A 85 10.18 -7.69 16.11
CA ILE A 85 11.48 -7.15 15.69
C ILE A 85 11.58 -5.65 16.00
N VAL A 86 10.55 -4.86 15.65
CA VAL A 86 10.61 -3.41 15.88
C VAL A 86 10.54 -3.06 17.36
N GLY A 87 9.91 -3.90 18.17
CA GLY A 87 9.85 -3.79 19.62
C GLY A 87 9.06 -2.55 20.10
N PRO A 88 9.14 -2.24 21.40
CA PRO A 88 8.26 -1.24 22.03
C PRO A 88 8.56 0.20 21.58
N LYS A 89 9.72 0.48 21.01
CA LYS A 89 10.08 1.80 20.45
C LYS A 89 9.70 1.96 18.99
N GLY A 90 9.40 0.85 18.30
CA GLY A 90 8.92 0.84 16.92
C GLY A 90 7.40 0.95 16.84
N ARG A 91 6.89 0.90 15.62
CA ARG A 91 5.45 0.85 15.34
C ARG A 91 5.18 -0.02 14.11
N VAL A 92 4.08 -0.74 14.15
CA VAL A 92 3.54 -1.47 13.00
C VAL A 92 2.16 -0.91 12.70
N LEU A 93 1.91 -0.51 11.47
CA LEU A 93 0.56 -0.28 10.97
C LEU A 93 0.20 -1.47 10.08
N ALA A 94 -0.75 -2.27 10.53
CA ALA A 94 -1.33 -3.35 9.75
C ALA A 94 -2.58 -2.83 9.05
N GLU A 95 -2.61 -2.91 7.74
CA GLU A 95 -3.71 -2.41 6.92
C GLU A 95 -4.29 -3.55 6.09
N ASP A 96 -5.62 -3.61 6.02
CA ASP A 96 -6.35 -4.48 5.12
C ASP A 96 -7.61 -3.77 4.61
N ILE A 97 -8.15 -4.22 3.48
CA ILE A 97 -9.36 -3.63 2.88
C ILE A 97 -10.63 -4.44 3.20
N VAL A 98 -10.48 -5.64 3.76
CA VAL A 98 -11.59 -6.53 4.10
C VAL A 98 -12.00 -6.28 5.55
N PRO A 99 -13.23 -5.82 5.83
CA PRO A 99 -13.67 -5.48 7.19
C PRO A 99 -13.56 -6.65 8.17
N GLU A 100 -13.91 -7.86 7.74
CA GLU A 100 -13.88 -9.06 8.57
C GLU A 100 -12.45 -9.42 8.97
N THR A 101 -11.51 -9.27 8.04
CA THR A 101 -10.07 -9.47 8.27
C THR A 101 -9.51 -8.43 9.24
N HIS A 102 -9.89 -7.14 9.05
CA HIS A 102 -9.53 -6.05 9.96
C HIS A 102 -9.99 -6.35 11.40
N ASP A 103 -11.22 -6.82 11.58
CA ASP A 103 -11.77 -7.11 12.90
C ASP A 103 -11.05 -8.30 13.56
N THR A 104 -10.83 -9.39 12.82
CA THR A 104 -10.07 -10.57 13.28
C THR A 104 -8.65 -10.21 13.69
N LEU A 105 -7.96 -9.39 12.87
CA LEU A 105 -6.61 -8.92 13.18
C LEU A 105 -6.60 -7.99 14.41
N SER A 106 -7.60 -7.12 14.56
CA SER A 106 -7.73 -6.26 15.72
C SER A 106 -7.91 -7.06 17.03
N GLU A 107 -8.72 -8.11 16.99
CA GLU A 107 -8.88 -9.04 18.12
C GLU A 107 -7.57 -9.79 18.42
N ARG A 108 -6.84 -10.20 17.38
CA ARG A 108 -5.52 -10.84 17.53
C ARG A 108 -4.52 -9.92 18.22
N VAL A 109 -4.42 -8.68 17.77
CA VAL A 109 -3.52 -7.66 18.35
C VAL A 109 -3.80 -7.46 19.83
N GLN A 110 -5.07 -7.38 20.21
CA GLN A 110 -5.47 -7.26 21.63
C GLN A 110 -5.14 -8.52 22.42
N ARG A 111 -5.47 -9.69 21.91
CA ARG A 111 -5.24 -10.99 22.57
C ARG A 111 -3.76 -11.27 22.82
N GLU A 112 -2.91 -10.88 21.85
CA GLU A 112 -1.45 -11.08 21.93
C GLU A 112 -0.71 -9.90 22.59
N ASN A 113 -1.41 -8.87 23.07
CA ASN A 113 -0.87 -7.66 23.73
C ASN A 113 0.20 -6.96 22.87
N LEU A 114 -0.07 -6.74 21.58
CA LEU A 114 0.85 -6.11 20.64
C LEU A 114 0.72 -4.59 20.68
N ASP A 115 1.15 -3.93 21.75
CA ASP A 115 0.99 -2.50 22.01
C ASP A 115 1.64 -1.59 20.94
N SER A 116 2.58 -2.12 20.15
CA SER A 116 3.23 -1.40 19.06
C SER A 116 2.47 -1.47 17.72
N VAL A 117 1.36 -2.22 17.66
CA VAL A 117 0.57 -2.45 16.45
C VAL A 117 -0.70 -1.61 16.46
N ALA A 118 -0.97 -0.94 15.35
CA ALA A 118 -2.26 -0.34 15.03
C ALA A 118 -2.85 -1.04 13.81
N VAL A 119 -4.15 -1.36 13.85
CA VAL A 119 -4.87 -1.94 12.71
C VAL A 119 -5.69 -0.87 12.04
N LYS A 120 -5.74 -0.87 10.71
CA LYS A 120 -6.45 0.12 9.91
C LYS A 120 -7.16 -0.52 8.73
N LEU A 121 -8.38 -0.07 8.48
CA LEU A 121 -9.11 -0.38 7.26
C LEU A 121 -8.72 0.62 6.17
N GLY A 122 -8.21 0.12 5.04
CA GLY A 122 -7.88 0.89 3.84
C GLY A 122 -8.98 0.85 2.79
N THR A 123 -8.61 1.25 1.57
CA THR A 123 -9.46 1.12 0.38
C THR A 123 -8.66 0.47 -0.76
N PRO A 124 -9.33 -0.13 -1.78
CA PRO A 124 -8.66 -0.86 -2.85
C PRO A 124 -7.61 -0.05 -3.65
N ASP A 125 -7.70 1.27 -3.63
CA ASP A 125 -6.82 2.19 -4.35
C ASP A 125 -5.97 3.09 -3.44
N ASN A 126 -6.17 3.00 -2.10
CA ASN A 126 -5.46 3.82 -1.14
C ASN A 126 -5.33 3.12 0.23
N PRO A 127 -4.12 2.68 0.61
CA PRO A 127 -3.88 2.10 1.94
C PRO A 127 -3.93 3.14 3.06
N MET A 128 -4.17 4.41 2.73
CA MET A 128 -4.36 5.53 3.67
C MET A 128 -3.22 5.67 4.69
N LEU A 129 -2.00 5.43 4.27
CA LEU A 129 -0.82 5.54 5.13
C LEU A 129 -0.56 7.00 5.52
N PRO A 130 -0.19 7.30 6.79
CA PRO A 130 0.27 8.62 7.19
C PRO A 130 1.49 9.08 6.38
N HIS A 131 1.50 10.36 5.97
CA HIS A 131 2.57 10.95 5.17
C HIS A 131 3.96 10.74 5.78
N ALA A 132 4.93 10.30 4.95
CA ALA A 132 6.35 10.17 5.26
C ALA A 132 6.64 9.51 6.63
N SER A 133 5.90 8.46 6.97
CA SER A 133 5.94 7.86 8.31
C SER A 133 6.74 6.56 8.40
N PHE A 134 6.86 5.81 7.32
CA PHE A 134 7.36 4.44 7.38
C PHE A 134 8.78 4.28 6.84
N ASP A 135 9.60 3.56 7.60
CA ASP A 135 10.94 3.10 7.18
C ASP A 135 10.84 1.95 6.19
N ARG A 136 9.81 1.09 6.35
CA ARG A 136 9.49 -0.03 5.46
C ARG A 136 7.97 -0.12 5.28
N VAL A 137 7.56 -0.40 4.06
CA VAL A 137 6.17 -0.76 3.73
C VAL A 137 6.21 -2.12 3.06
N PHE A 138 5.56 -3.10 3.65
CA PHE A 138 5.49 -4.47 3.14
C PHE A 138 4.19 -4.69 2.37
N MET A 139 4.29 -5.42 1.28
CA MET A 139 3.19 -6.03 0.52
C MET A 139 3.60 -7.46 0.24
N VAL A 140 2.95 -8.41 0.91
CA VAL A 140 3.35 -9.82 0.86
C VAL A 140 2.22 -10.65 0.27
N HIS A 141 2.46 -11.24 -0.91
CA HIS A 141 1.53 -12.08 -1.64
C HIS A 141 0.15 -11.44 -1.89
N MET A 142 0.11 -10.10 -2.09
CA MET A 142 -1.14 -9.37 -2.31
C MET A 142 -1.12 -8.41 -3.50
N TYR A 143 0.08 -8.00 -4.00
CA TYR A 143 0.13 -6.96 -5.03
C TYR A 143 -0.53 -7.39 -6.35
N HIS A 144 -0.51 -8.67 -6.68
CA HIS A 144 -1.20 -9.22 -7.84
C HIS A 144 -2.74 -9.08 -7.79
N GLU A 145 -3.32 -8.79 -6.61
CA GLU A 145 -4.76 -8.55 -6.39
C GLU A 145 -5.13 -7.06 -6.53
N VAL A 146 -4.16 -6.15 -6.63
CA VAL A 146 -4.43 -4.71 -6.72
C VAL A 146 -4.99 -4.34 -8.09
N ALA A 147 -6.26 -3.96 -8.12
CA ALA A 147 -6.99 -3.62 -9.34
C ALA A 147 -6.60 -2.25 -9.92
N SER A 148 -6.23 -1.29 -9.06
CA SER A 148 -5.85 0.06 -9.44
C SER A 148 -4.40 0.37 -9.05
N PRO A 149 -3.39 -0.31 -9.64
CA PRO A 149 -2.00 -0.28 -9.17
C PRO A 149 -1.39 1.12 -9.17
N TYR A 150 -1.75 1.96 -10.13
CA TYR A 150 -1.18 3.31 -10.23
C TYR A 150 -1.73 4.26 -9.18
N ALA A 151 -3.03 4.22 -8.88
CA ALA A 151 -3.64 4.96 -7.78
C ALA A 151 -3.09 4.47 -6.43
N PHE A 152 -3.10 3.16 -6.24
CA PHE A 152 -2.62 2.51 -5.02
C PHE A 152 -1.15 2.86 -4.72
N LEU A 153 -0.24 2.66 -5.66
CA LEU A 153 1.18 2.98 -5.49
C LEU A 153 1.42 4.48 -5.33
N TRP A 154 0.60 5.33 -5.97
CA TRP A 154 0.68 6.77 -5.83
C TRP A 154 0.40 7.20 -4.39
N HIS A 155 -0.64 6.66 -3.77
CA HIS A 155 -0.98 6.91 -2.37
C HIS A 155 0.02 6.25 -1.42
N LEU A 156 0.37 4.98 -1.65
CA LEU A 156 1.31 4.23 -0.83
C LEU A 156 2.67 4.91 -0.74
N ARG A 157 3.18 5.42 -1.87
CA ARG A 157 4.46 6.14 -1.93
C ARG A 157 4.51 7.34 -0.97
N ASP A 158 3.39 8.02 -0.75
CA ASP A 158 3.30 9.16 0.14
C ASP A 158 3.58 8.82 1.60
N GLY A 159 3.28 7.59 2.02
CA GLY A 159 3.52 7.11 3.38
C GLY A 159 4.98 6.76 3.68
N VAL A 160 5.82 6.61 2.65
CA VAL A 160 7.20 6.16 2.81
C VAL A 160 8.12 7.33 3.11
N LYS A 161 9.01 7.18 4.09
CA LYS A 161 10.06 8.17 4.38
C LYS A 161 11.01 8.34 3.20
N PRO A 162 11.75 9.46 3.09
CA PRO A 162 12.70 9.69 1.98
C PRO A 162 13.70 8.55 1.77
N ASP A 163 14.20 7.93 2.85
CA ASP A 163 15.12 6.79 2.81
C ASP A 163 14.43 5.45 3.04
N GLY A 164 13.10 5.44 3.11
CA GLY A 164 12.30 4.25 3.31
C GLY A 164 12.26 3.36 2.07
N LEU A 165 11.85 2.11 2.27
CA LEU A 165 11.71 1.13 1.19
C LEU A 165 10.29 0.57 1.16
N ILE A 166 9.81 0.33 -0.05
CA ILE A 166 8.65 -0.52 -0.31
C ILE A 166 9.19 -1.92 -0.63
N VAL A 167 8.75 -2.91 0.12
CA VAL A 167 9.17 -4.30 0.01
C VAL A 167 7.99 -5.13 -0.47
N VAL A 168 8.14 -5.71 -1.65
CA VAL A 168 7.15 -6.62 -2.24
C VAL A 168 7.70 -8.03 -2.17
N VAL A 169 6.89 -8.94 -1.67
CA VAL A 169 7.09 -10.38 -1.80
C VAL A 169 5.97 -10.92 -2.65
N ASP A 170 6.30 -11.59 -3.75
CA ASP A 170 5.32 -12.19 -4.63
C ASP A 170 5.93 -13.37 -5.38
N SER A 171 5.14 -14.12 -6.15
CA SER A 171 5.61 -15.26 -6.93
C SER A 171 5.81 -14.89 -8.39
N ASP A 172 6.90 -15.41 -8.99
CA ASP A 172 7.20 -15.25 -10.43
C ASP A 172 6.34 -16.22 -11.25
N ARG A 173 5.06 -15.90 -11.41
CA ARG A 173 4.08 -16.66 -12.17
C ARG A 173 2.95 -15.75 -12.68
N PRO A 174 2.11 -16.22 -13.59
CA PRO A 174 0.98 -15.44 -14.10
C PRO A 174 0.04 -14.97 -12.98
N VAL A 175 -0.56 -13.80 -13.16
CA VAL A 175 -1.54 -13.22 -12.20
C VAL A 175 -2.73 -14.16 -11.97
N SER A 176 -3.18 -14.88 -13.01
CA SER A 176 -4.23 -15.90 -12.91
C SER A 176 -3.88 -17.07 -11.97
N HIS A 177 -2.62 -17.18 -11.55
CA HIS A 177 -2.13 -18.17 -10.60
C HIS A 177 -1.60 -17.52 -9.30
N HIS A 178 -2.13 -16.36 -8.93
CA HIS A 178 -1.74 -15.61 -7.72
C HIS A 178 -0.23 -15.32 -7.64
N GLY A 179 0.27 -14.60 -8.63
CA GLY A 179 1.62 -14.08 -8.69
C GLY A 179 1.71 -12.89 -9.63
N ILE A 180 2.86 -12.26 -9.73
CA ILE A 180 3.12 -11.22 -10.71
C ILE A 180 4.53 -11.37 -11.26
N PRO A 181 4.71 -11.45 -12.60
CA PRO A 181 6.03 -11.50 -13.21
C PRO A 181 6.88 -10.27 -12.80
N PRO A 182 8.16 -10.45 -12.42
CA PRO A 182 9.03 -9.35 -11.99
C PRO A 182 9.15 -8.19 -12.98
N ALA A 183 9.03 -8.47 -14.29
CA ALA A 183 9.08 -7.43 -15.32
C ALA A 183 7.85 -6.50 -15.23
N GLN A 184 6.66 -7.05 -15.02
CA GLN A 184 5.42 -6.32 -14.85
C GLN A 184 5.45 -5.48 -13.58
N LEU A 185 5.84 -6.09 -12.44
CA LEU A 185 5.99 -5.39 -11.17
C LEU A 185 6.92 -4.18 -11.31
N LYS A 186 8.13 -4.38 -11.85
CA LYS A 186 9.13 -3.33 -12.01
C LYS A 186 8.64 -2.19 -12.91
N CYS A 187 7.89 -2.51 -13.97
CA CYS A 187 7.32 -1.50 -14.85
C CYS A 187 6.30 -0.63 -14.11
N GLU A 188 5.33 -1.23 -13.41
CA GLU A 188 4.30 -0.50 -12.67
C GLU A 188 4.92 0.41 -11.59
N PHE A 189 5.91 -0.08 -10.84
CA PHE A 189 6.63 0.71 -9.85
C PHE A 189 7.42 1.87 -10.49
N ALA A 190 8.11 1.61 -11.61
CA ALA A 190 8.87 2.64 -12.32
C ALA A 190 7.97 3.79 -12.81
N ALA A 191 6.73 3.51 -13.21
CA ALA A 191 5.75 4.52 -13.62
C ALA A 191 5.44 5.53 -12.50
N LEU A 192 5.64 5.14 -11.23
CA LEU A 192 5.49 5.99 -10.05
C LEU A 192 6.81 6.59 -9.55
N GLY A 193 7.92 6.45 -10.30
CA GLY A 193 9.25 6.88 -9.86
C GLY A 193 9.78 6.05 -8.69
N LEU A 194 9.39 4.79 -8.62
CA LEU A 194 9.88 3.81 -7.65
C LEU A 194 10.91 2.92 -8.35
N GLN A 195 12.18 3.03 -7.96
CA GLN A 195 13.27 2.27 -8.59
C GLN A 195 13.65 1.06 -7.74
N PRO A 196 13.90 -0.10 -8.35
CA PRO A 196 14.34 -1.27 -7.63
C PRO A 196 15.75 -1.05 -7.06
N VAL A 197 15.95 -1.37 -5.79
CA VAL A 197 17.24 -1.32 -5.10
C VAL A 197 17.71 -2.72 -4.69
N GLN A 198 16.80 -3.68 -4.68
CA GLN A 198 17.11 -5.08 -4.37
C GLN A 198 16.13 -6.00 -5.10
N PHE A 199 16.61 -7.14 -5.56
CA PHE A 199 15.79 -8.22 -6.09
C PHE A 199 16.46 -9.55 -5.74
N VAL A 200 15.73 -10.43 -5.04
CA VAL A 200 16.24 -11.72 -4.55
C VAL A 200 15.17 -12.77 -4.73
N THR A 201 15.50 -13.91 -5.31
CA THR A 201 14.64 -15.09 -5.27
C THR A 201 14.73 -15.71 -3.88
N LEU A 202 13.60 -15.94 -3.24
CA LEU A 202 13.55 -16.49 -1.89
C LEU A 202 13.79 -18.00 -1.87
N THR A 203 14.20 -18.50 -0.72
CA THR A 203 14.49 -19.91 -0.53
C THR A 203 13.19 -20.75 -0.62
N GLY A 204 13.27 -21.85 -1.37
CA GLY A 204 12.24 -22.89 -1.33
C GLY A 204 11.07 -22.76 -2.32
N GLY A 205 11.13 -21.81 -3.28
CA GLY A 205 10.03 -21.70 -4.27
C GLY A 205 10.27 -20.73 -5.41
N ASP A 206 9.19 -20.27 -6.01
CA ASP A 206 9.12 -19.26 -7.06
C ASP A 206 8.90 -17.85 -6.53
N ALA A 207 8.87 -17.69 -5.21
CA ALA A 207 8.71 -16.38 -4.58
C ALA A 207 9.99 -15.54 -4.69
N TYR A 208 9.82 -14.23 -4.77
CA TYR A 208 10.89 -13.26 -4.79
C TYR A 208 10.60 -12.10 -3.84
N LEU A 209 11.66 -11.45 -3.38
CA LEU A 209 11.61 -10.15 -2.74
C LEU A 209 12.09 -9.09 -3.72
N ALA A 210 11.32 -8.03 -3.90
CA ALA A 210 11.73 -6.84 -4.62
C ALA A 210 11.58 -5.61 -3.69
N ALA A 211 12.68 -4.89 -3.45
CA ALA A 211 12.64 -3.65 -2.67
C ALA A 211 12.82 -2.43 -3.59
N PHE A 212 12.00 -1.42 -3.36
CA PHE A 212 11.97 -0.19 -4.17
C PHE A 212 12.18 1.04 -3.30
N ARG A 213 12.81 2.05 -3.90
CA ARG A 213 12.98 3.38 -3.31
C ARG A 213 12.36 4.44 -4.21
N ALA A 214 11.76 5.44 -3.59
CA ALA A 214 11.27 6.61 -4.30
C ALA A 214 12.43 7.46 -4.81
N VAL A 215 12.39 7.85 -6.09
CA VAL A 215 13.39 8.72 -6.74
C VAL A 215 12.67 9.92 -7.35
N GLY A 216 13.18 11.10 -7.05
CA GLY A 216 12.59 12.35 -7.52
C GLY A 216 11.19 12.64 -6.95
N PRO A 217 10.52 13.69 -7.44
CA PRO A 217 9.17 14.03 -7.02
C PRO A 217 8.17 12.95 -7.45
N ARG A 218 7.08 12.80 -6.71
CA ARG A 218 5.96 11.94 -7.11
C ARG A 218 5.34 12.50 -8.41
N PRO A 219 5.15 11.68 -9.46
CA PRO A 219 4.55 12.16 -10.71
C PRO A 219 3.12 12.63 -10.49
N ALA A 220 2.69 13.64 -11.23
CA ALA A 220 1.27 14.00 -11.24
C ALA A 220 0.45 12.85 -11.89
N PRO A 221 -0.77 12.56 -11.42
CA PRO A 221 -1.57 11.45 -11.93
C PRO A 221 -1.69 11.39 -13.45
N GLN A 222 -1.82 12.55 -14.10
CA GLN A 222 -1.95 12.68 -15.56
C GLN A 222 -0.63 12.38 -16.33
N GLN A 223 0.50 12.30 -15.64
CA GLN A 223 1.80 11.99 -16.24
C GLN A 223 2.14 10.49 -16.18
N ILE A 224 1.36 9.73 -15.38
CA ILE A 224 1.55 8.30 -15.21
C ILE A 224 1.09 7.58 -16.47
N LYS A 225 1.95 6.71 -17.00
CA LYS A 225 1.63 5.87 -18.17
C LYS A 225 1.50 4.42 -17.72
N ALA A 226 0.40 3.78 -18.15
CA ALA A 226 0.21 2.36 -17.89
C ALA A 226 1.30 1.54 -18.61
N CYS A 227 1.77 0.50 -17.92
CA CYS A 227 2.64 -0.51 -18.51
C CYS A 227 1.85 -1.34 -19.52
N GLN A 228 2.48 -1.66 -20.62
CA GLN A 228 1.95 -2.61 -21.59
C GLN A 228 2.32 -4.03 -21.13
N PRO A 229 1.45 -5.01 -21.35
CA PRO A 229 1.71 -6.42 -21.03
C PRO A 229 2.94 -6.98 -21.72
#